data_6f1bcd63163ce0a448e6301ba5aa6474
#
_entry.id   6f1bcd63163ce0a448e6301ba5aa6474
#
_cell.length_a   1.000
_cell.length_b   1.000
_cell.length_c   1.000
_cell.angle_alpha   90.00
_cell.angle_beta   90.00
_cell.angle_gamma   90.00
#
_symmetry.space_group_name_H-M   'P 1'
#
loop_
_entity.id
_entity.type
_entity.pdbx_description
1 polymer ?
#
loop_
_entity_poly.entity_id
_entity_poly.type
_entity_poly.pdbx_seq_one_letter_code
_entity_poly.pdbx_strand_id
1 'polypeptide(L)'
;MNAWSREDIIIAYALYCVTPLGKINPSNKVIQQVAEIIPHSVASIVMRMRNFRYIDPKVSSGLKNVAKADRMIYEEFKHDWGSLSLEAETLTGLAIFDSSPLQGAKPLSSLTNHGRVSRERHFFKQAVLAAYDDRCFISGCALPQMLVASHIKPYSQCRSEADRVSPDNGICLNTFYDKAFDRGLITITPSMKIYVSPIILDSPQDAFTARWLTSLDGMVLPPPPRFPPRRELLEYHNDEIFRRVT
;
A
#
# COMPACT_ATOMS: atom_id res chain seq x y z
N MET A 1 -32.48 7.49 1.65
CA MET A 1 -31.05 7.12 1.77
C MET A 1 -30.71 7.24 3.25
N ASN A 2 -30.12 6.20 3.83
CA ASN A 2 -29.70 6.25 5.23
C ASN A 2 -28.54 7.24 5.39
N ALA A 3 -28.52 7.96 6.53
CA ALA A 3 -27.40 8.82 6.85
C ALA A 3 -26.13 7.95 7.05
N TRP A 4 -24.97 8.44 6.63
CA TRP A 4 -23.71 7.77 6.87
C TRP A 4 -23.26 7.95 8.32
N SER A 5 -23.11 6.87 9.04
CA SER A 5 -22.52 6.89 10.38
C SER A 5 -21.00 7.06 10.31
N ARG A 6 -20.36 7.34 11.45
CA ARG A 6 -18.89 7.37 11.54
C ARG A 6 -18.30 6.01 11.15
N GLU A 7 -18.88 4.95 11.63
CA GLU A 7 -18.48 3.56 11.41
C GLU A 7 -18.53 3.21 9.92
N ASP A 8 -19.63 3.55 9.22
CA ASP A 8 -19.75 3.31 7.77
C ASP A 8 -18.69 4.07 6.97
N ILE A 9 -18.33 5.28 7.41
CA ILE A 9 -17.29 6.10 6.75
C ILE A 9 -15.91 5.49 6.96
N ILE A 10 -15.60 4.95 8.14
CA ILE A 10 -14.35 4.24 8.44
C ILE A 10 -14.20 3.03 7.53
N ILE A 11 -15.25 2.23 7.38
CA ILE A 11 -15.25 1.07 6.48
C ILE A 11 -14.96 1.52 5.04
N ALA A 12 -15.62 2.57 4.55
CA ALA A 12 -15.42 3.08 3.21
C ALA A 12 -13.99 3.63 3.01
N TYR A 13 -13.40 4.26 4.03
CA TYR A 13 -12.02 4.73 3.99
C TYR A 13 -11.01 3.60 3.96
N ALA A 14 -11.19 2.58 4.79
CA ALA A 14 -10.35 1.39 4.78
C ALA A 14 -10.39 0.68 3.42
N LEU A 15 -11.58 0.52 2.83
CA LEU A 15 -11.73 -0.01 1.48
C LEU A 15 -11.01 0.85 0.43
N TYR A 16 -11.10 2.18 0.53
CA TYR A 16 -10.37 3.09 -0.35
C TYR A 16 -8.87 2.83 -0.28
N CYS A 17 -8.33 2.65 0.91
CA CYS A 17 -6.88 2.46 1.10
C CYS A 17 -6.35 1.17 0.45
N VAL A 18 -7.13 0.09 0.45
CA VAL A 18 -6.69 -1.23 -0.03
C VAL A 18 -7.25 -1.63 -1.40
N THR A 19 -8.03 -0.76 -2.04
CA THR A 19 -8.58 -1.05 -3.38
C THR A 19 -7.82 -0.25 -4.43
N PRO A 20 -7.22 -0.87 -5.46
CA PRO A 20 -6.65 -0.17 -6.60
C PRO A 20 -7.64 0.84 -7.20
N LEU A 21 -7.15 2.02 -7.62
CA LEU A 21 -8.03 3.11 -8.09
C LEU A 21 -8.92 2.68 -9.26
N GLY A 22 -8.37 1.90 -10.18
CA GLY A 22 -9.11 1.35 -11.32
C GLY A 22 -10.17 0.32 -10.95
N LYS A 23 -10.05 -0.29 -9.75
CA LYS A 23 -11.00 -1.29 -9.24
C LYS A 23 -12.08 -0.70 -8.32
N ILE A 24 -12.10 0.61 -8.09
CA ILE A 24 -13.17 1.30 -7.34
C ILE A 24 -14.39 1.47 -8.24
N ASN A 25 -15.15 0.41 -8.40
CA ASN A 25 -16.34 0.36 -9.25
C ASN A 25 -17.36 -0.67 -8.71
N PRO A 26 -18.63 -0.64 -9.19
CA PRO A 26 -19.69 -1.51 -8.66
C PRO A 26 -19.49 -3.03 -8.88
N SER A 27 -18.61 -3.43 -9.80
CA SER A 27 -18.32 -4.86 -10.04
C SER A 27 -17.30 -5.45 -9.07
N ASN A 28 -16.71 -4.64 -8.19
CA ASN A 28 -15.76 -5.11 -7.20
C ASN A 28 -16.45 -5.97 -6.12
N LYS A 29 -16.06 -7.23 -6.03
CA LYS A 29 -16.70 -8.22 -5.14
C LYS A 29 -16.58 -7.85 -3.66
N VAL A 30 -15.46 -7.27 -3.23
CA VAL A 30 -15.29 -6.87 -1.81
C VAL A 30 -16.23 -5.72 -1.47
N ILE A 31 -16.40 -4.75 -2.36
CA ILE A 31 -17.36 -3.64 -2.18
C ILE A 31 -18.79 -4.20 -2.15
N GLN A 32 -19.13 -5.20 -2.98
CA GLN A 32 -20.42 -5.86 -2.96
C GLN A 32 -20.68 -6.57 -1.63
N GLN A 33 -19.71 -7.32 -1.12
CA GLN A 33 -19.80 -8.00 0.19
C GLN A 33 -20.00 -6.99 1.34
N VAL A 34 -19.29 -5.87 1.33
CA VAL A 34 -19.47 -4.83 2.34
C VAL A 34 -20.86 -4.18 2.25
N ALA A 35 -21.42 -4.04 1.05
CA ALA A 35 -22.78 -3.53 0.87
C ALA A 35 -23.87 -4.46 1.41
N GLU A 36 -23.56 -5.72 1.69
CA GLU A 36 -24.46 -6.67 2.40
C GLU A 36 -24.42 -6.47 3.92
N ILE A 37 -23.37 -5.80 4.44
CA ILE A 37 -23.16 -5.61 5.88
C ILE A 37 -23.62 -4.23 6.34
N ILE A 38 -23.28 -3.18 5.58
CA ILE A 38 -23.63 -1.80 5.94
C ILE A 38 -24.88 -1.33 5.19
N PRO A 39 -25.68 -0.40 5.75
CA PRO A 39 -26.98 -0.01 5.17
C PRO A 39 -26.84 0.93 3.96
N HIS A 40 -25.87 0.66 3.08
CA HIS A 40 -25.58 1.48 1.90
C HIS A 40 -25.46 0.64 0.62
N SER A 41 -25.96 1.17 -0.50
CA SER A 41 -25.81 0.50 -1.79
C SER A 41 -24.36 0.51 -2.26
N VAL A 42 -23.99 -0.48 -3.09
CA VAL A 42 -22.67 -0.57 -3.74
C VAL A 42 -22.29 0.77 -4.43
N ALA A 43 -23.23 1.38 -5.13
CA ALA A 43 -23.00 2.67 -5.80
C ALA A 43 -22.69 3.80 -4.80
N SER A 44 -23.36 3.81 -3.63
CA SER A 44 -23.13 4.80 -2.57
C SER A 44 -21.73 4.62 -1.95
N ILE A 45 -21.31 3.37 -1.71
CA ILE A 45 -19.97 3.05 -1.19
C ILE A 45 -18.90 3.49 -2.19
N VAL A 46 -19.04 3.14 -3.48
CA VAL A 46 -18.12 3.57 -4.54
C VAL A 46 -18.00 5.10 -4.61
N MET A 47 -19.13 5.82 -4.51
CA MET A 47 -19.12 7.28 -4.47
C MET A 47 -18.35 7.81 -3.26
N ARG A 48 -18.55 7.22 -2.08
CA ARG A 48 -17.83 7.61 -0.85
C ARG A 48 -16.33 7.35 -0.96
N MET A 49 -15.91 6.20 -1.50
CA MET A 49 -14.50 5.92 -1.78
C MET A 49 -13.88 6.95 -2.74
N ARG A 50 -14.63 7.41 -3.74
CA ARG A 50 -14.18 8.47 -4.65
C ARG A 50 -14.06 9.85 -3.99
N ASN A 51 -14.81 10.12 -2.91
CA ASN A 51 -14.64 11.32 -2.11
C ASN A 51 -13.27 11.33 -1.41
N PHE A 52 -12.83 10.20 -0.85
CA PHE A 52 -11.49 10.08 -0.27
C PHE A 52 -10.38 10.32 -1.29
N ARG A 53 -10.58 9.85 -2.53
CA ARG A 53 -9.65 10.16 -3.63
C ARG A 53 -9.48 11.68 -3.86
N TYR A 54 -10.52 12.48 -3.63
CA TYR A 54 -10.44 13.94 -3.77
C TYR A 54 -9.77 14.60 -2.56
N ILE A 55 -9.92 14.01 -1.36
CA ILE A 55 -9.29 14.54 -0.14
C ILE A 55 -7.78 14.26 -0.14
N ASP A 56 -7.35 13.15 -0.73
CA ASP A 56 -5.92 12.80 -0.82
C ASP A 56 -5.19 13.88 -1.64
N PRO A 57 -4.31 14.70 -1.03
CA PRO A 57 -3.68 15.84 -1.69
C PRO A 57 -2.79 15.45 -2.87
N LYS A 58 -2.47 14.17 -2.98
CA LYS A 58 -1.59 13.62 -4.01
C LYS A 58 -2.35 13.04 -5.19
N VAL A 59 -3.69 12.96 -5.11
CA VAL A 59 -4.57 12.47 -6.17
C VAL A 59 -5.40 13.63 -6.69
N SER A 60 -5.04 14.18 -7.85
CA SER A 60 -5.66 15.40 -8.42
C SER A 60 -7.08 15.22 -8.99
N SER A 61 -7.71 14.05 -8.83
CA SER A 61 -9.00 13.74 -9.46
C SER A 61 -9.98 13.07 -8.49
N GLY A 62 -11.18 13.66 -8.35
CA GLY A 62 -12.25 13.14 -7.48
C GLY A 62 -13.48 14.06 -7.52
N LEU A 63 -14.48 13.77 -6.68
CA LEU A 63 -15.69 14.58 -6.55
C LEU A 63 -15.43 15.75 -5.58
N LYS A 64 -15.71 16.98 -6.03
CA LYS A 64 -15.45 18.22 -5.25
C LYS A 64 -16.29 18.35 -3.96
N ASN A 65 -17.44 17.70 -3.90
CA ASN A 65 -18.38 17.80 -2.77
C ASN A 65 -18.07 16.73 -1.71
N VAL A 66 -17.03 16.97 -0.92
CA VAL A 66 -16.63 16.07 0.15
C VAL A 66 -17.29 16.53 1.46
N ALA A 67 -17.95 15.61 2.15
CA ALA A 67 -18.57 15.89 3.43
C ALA A 67 -17.50 16.19 4.51
N LYS A 68 -17.85 17.03 5.50
CA LYS A 68 -16.98 17.32 6.65
C LYS A 68 -16.58 16.03 7.38
N ALA A 69 -17.50 15.08 7.51
CA ALA A 69 -17.27 13.79 8.16
C ALA A 69 -16.17 12.97 7.43
N ASP A 70 -16.14 12.97 6.09
CA ASP A 70 -15.09 12.26 5.34
C ASP A 70 -13.71 12.83 5.63
N ARG A 71 -13.61 14.18 5.71
CA ARG A 71 -12.35 14.86 6.07
C ARG A 71 -11.90 14.54 7.49
N MET A 72 -12.85 14.47 8.43
CA MET A 72 -12.53 14.13 9.83
C MET A 72 -11.95 12.72 9.93
N ILE A 73 -12.56 11.73 9.28
CA ILE A 73 -12.05 10.35 9.26
C ILE A 73 -10.69 10.27 8.56
N TYR A 74 -10.52 10.96 7.43
CA TYR A 74 -9.22 11.02 6.75
C TYR A 74 -8.12 11.57 7.67
N GLU A 75 -8.36 12.73 8.32
CA GLU A 75 -7.40 13.35 9.23
C GLU A 75 -7.09 12.49 10.46
N GLU A 76 -8.09 11.78 10.97
CA GLU A 76 -7.94 10.89 12.13
C GLU A 76 -7.02 9.71 11.82
N PHE A 77 -7.17 9.07 10.65
CA PHE A 77 -6.49 7.81 10.35
C PHE A 77 -5.34 7.91 9.34
N LYS A 78 -5.08 9.08 8.74
CA LYS A 78 -4.04 9.22 7.68
C LYS A 78 -2.62 8.83 8.13
N HIS A 79 -2.37 8.72 9.44
CA HIS A 79 -1.11 8.29 10.03
C HIS A 79 -1.30 7.18 11.08
N ASP A 80 -2.51 6.65 11.24
CA ASP A 80 -2.83 5.56 12.16
C ASP A 80 -3.53 4.40 11.44
N TRP A 81 -2.76 3.75 10.59
CA TRP A 81 -3.21 2.64 9.76
C TRP A 81 -3.55 1.39 10.56
N GLY A 82 -2.90 1.21 11.72
CA GLY A 82 -3.17 0.10 12.63
C GLY A 82 -4.59 0.19 13.20
N SER A 83 -4.95 1.35 13.73
CA SER A 83 -6.31 1.61 14.26
C SER A 83 -7.36 1.56 13.17
N LEU A 84 -7.11 2.12 11.98
CA LEU A 84 -8.02 2.03 10.83
C LEU A 84 -8.34 0.58 10.48
N SER A 85 -7.30 -0.25 10.37
CA SER A 85 -7.44 -1.67 10.03
C SER A 85 -8.26 -2.41 11.08
N LEU A 86 -7.90 -2.22 12.35
CA LEU A 86 -8.57 -2.89 13.47
C LEU A 86 -10.05 -2.49 13.57
N GLU A 87 -10.36 -1.20 13.44
CA GLU A 87 -11.72 -0.69 13.58
C GLU A 87 -12.59 -1.17 12.40
N ALA A 88 -12.10 -1.11 11.17
CA ALA A 88 -12.82 -1.58 9.99
C ALA A 88 -13.10 -3.10 10.02
N GLU A 89 -12.15 -3.92 10.46
CA GLU A 89 -12.35 -5.36 10.62
C GLU A 89 -13.34 -5.68 11.77
N THR A 90 -13.26 -4.92 12.87
CA THR A 90 -14.19 -5.08 13.99
C THR A 90 -15.63 -4.78 13.57
N LEU A 91 -15.83 -3.71 12.82
CA LEU A 91 -17.14 -3.25 12.37
C LEU A 91 -17.77 -4.16 11.32
N THR A 92 -16.98 -4.77 10.46
CA THR A 92 -17.48 -5.63 9.38
C THR A 92 -17.51 -7.11 9.75
N GLY A 93 -16.74 -7.54 10.76
CA GLY A 93 -16.49 -8.95 11.04
C GLY A 93 -15.75 -9.67 9.90
N LEU A 94 -15.35 -8.95 8.85
CA LEU A 94 -14.62 -9.47 7.69
C LEU A 94 -13.14 -9.18 7.85
N ALA A 95 -12.31 -10.16 7.50
CA ALA A 95 -10.93 -9.90 7.15
C ALA A 95 -10.90 -9.18 5.77
N ILE A 96 -11.30 -7.91 5.74
CA ILE A 96 -11.40 -7.10 4.50
C ILE A 96 -10.07 -7.08 3.75
N PHE A 97 -8.99 -7.34 4.46
CA PHE A 97 -7.63 -7.25 3.98
C PHE A 97 -7.00 -8.61 3.67
N ASP A 98 -7.71 -9.73 3.88
CA ASP A 98 -7.23 -11.06 3.52
C ASP A 98 -7.66 -11.42 2.10
N SER A 99 -6.71 -11.55 1.19
CA SER A 99 -6.94 -12.01 -0.17
C SER A 99 -7.09 -13.54 -0.30
N SER A 100 -7.00 -14.28 0.81
CA SER A 100 -7.32 -15.71 0.82
C SER A 100 -8.82 -15.90 0.67
N PRO A 101 -9.29 -16.84 -0.19
CA PRO A 101 -10.70 -17.17 -0.23
C PRO A 101 -11.13 -17.61 1.17
N LEU A 102 -12.14 -16.96 1.70
CA LEU A 102 -12.69 -17.10 3.05
C LEU A 102 -12.94 -18.58 3.42
N GLN A 103 -11.96 -19.22 4.00
CA GLN A 103 -12.16 -20.41 4.81
C GLN A 103 -12.20 -19.97 6.29
N GLY A 104 -13.43 -19.66 6.74
CA GLY A 104 -13.75 -19.47 8.14
C GLY A 104 -13.11 -18.26 8.80
N ALA A 105 -13.72 -17.08 8.68
CA ALA A 105 -13.38 -15.94 9.51
C ALA A 105 -13.51 -16.31 10.99
N LYS A 106 -12.38 -16.37 11.70
CA LYS A 106 -12.41 -16.58 13.16
C LYS A 106 -12.89 -15.27 13.82
N PRO A 107 -13.77 -15.36 14.84
CA PRO A 107 -14.21 -14.17 15.57
C PRO A 107 -13.02 -13.40 16.16
N LEU A 108 -13.11 -12.08 16.11
CA LEU A 108 -12.08 -11.14 16.59
C LEU A 108 -11.66 -11.37 18.04
N SER A 109 -12.56 -11.92 18.88
CA SER A 109 -12.37 -12.20 20.30
C SER A 109 -11.31 -13.27 20.62
N SER A 110 -10.84 -14.02 19.62
CA SER A 110 -9.85 -15.10 19.78
C SER A 110 -8.41 -14.71 19.41
N LEU A 111 -8.14 -13.43 19.12
CA LEU A 111 -6.88 -13.01 18.53
C LEU A 111 -5.87 -12.56 19.60
N THR A 112 -4.81 -13.34 19.73
CA THR A 112 -3.60 -13.03 20.48
C THR A 112 -2.79 -11.90 19.80
N ASN A 113 -1.73 -11.38 20.47
CA ASN A 113 -0.79 -10.40 19.88
C ASN A 113 -0.26 -10.82 18.50
N HIS A 114 -0.11 -12.12 18.23
CA HIS A 114 0.24 -12.64 16.91
C HIS A 114 -0.82 -12.32 15.84
N GLY A 115 -2.09 -12.33 16.20
CA GLY A 115 -3.18 -11.97 15.27
C GLY A 115 -3.18 -10.49 14.90
N ARG A 116 -2.78 -9.59 15.81
CA ARG A 116 -2.66 -8.15 15.53
C ARG A 116 -1.55 -7.87 14.52
N VAL A 117 -0.33 -8.34 14.77
CA VAL A 117 0.82 -8.16 13.87
C VAL A 117 0.55 -8.75 12.48
N SER A 118 -0.16 -9.87 12.39
CA SER A 118 -0.54 -10.47 11.11
C SER A 118 -1.49 -9.56 10.32
N ARG A 119 -2.49 -8.94 10.97
CA ARG A 119 -3.46 -8.02 10.32
C ARG A 119 -2.79 -6.75 9.82
N GLU A 120 -1.95 -6.14 10.64
CA GLU A 120 -1.20 -4.94 10.27
C GLU A 120 -0.32 -5.18 9.05
N ARG A 121 0.34 -6.34 8.97
CA ARG A 121 1.11 -6.75 7.80
C ARG A 121 0.23 -6.99 6.57
N HIS A 122 -0.97 -7.56 6.76
CA HIS A 122 -1.93 -7.75 5.67
C HIS A 122 -2.45 -6.41 5.15
N PHE A 123 -2.84 -5.50 6.05
CA PHE A 123 -3.25 -4.16 5.65
C PHE A 123 -2.14 -3.45 4.88
N PHE A 124 -0.92 -3.40 5.43
CA PHE A 124 0.24 -2.82 4.77
C PHE A 124 0.42 -3.39 3.36
N LYS A 125 0.43 -4.72 3.24
CA LYS A 125 0.58 -5.39 1.94
C LYS A 125 -0.51 -4.94 0.96
N GLN A 126 -1.77 -5.00 1.34
CA GLN A 126 -2.88 -4.64 0.45
C GLN A 126 -2.86 -3.16 0.07
N ALA A 127 -2.58 -2.27 1.02
CA ALA A 127 -2.51 -0.84 0.77
C ALA A 127 -1.33 -0.47 -0.16
N VAL A 128 -0.16 -1.09 0.03
CA VAL A 128 0.98 -0.91 -0.88
C VAL A 128 0.66 -1.44 -2.27
N LEU A 129 0.19 -2.68 -2.42
CA LEU A 129 -0.16 -3.21 -3.73
C LEU A 129 -1.19 -2.33 -4.45
N ALA A 130 -2.23 -1.91 -3.72
CA ALA A 130 -3.28 -1.05 -4.26
C ALA A 130 -2.77 0.34 -4.68
N ALA A 131 -1.78 0.90 -3.97
CA ALA A 131 -1.17 2.19 -4.31
C ALA A 131 -0.46 2.16 -5.67
N TYR A 132 0.04 0.99 -6.06
CA TYR A 132 0.74 0.74 -7.34
C TYR A 132 -0.13 0.00 -8.36
N ASP A 133 -1.47 0.00 -8.20
CA ASP A 133 -2.43 -0.68 -9.08
C ASP A 133 -2.11 -2.16 -9.35
N ASP A 134 -1.67 -2.88 -8.29
CA ASP A 134 -1.25 -4.29 -8.34
C ASP A 134 -0.17 -4.56 -9.40
N ARG A 135 0.80 -3.66 -9.52
CA ARG A 135 1.92 -3.78 -10.46
C ARG A 135 3.26 -3.47 -9.81
N CYS A 136 4.26 -4.23 -10.20
CA CYS A 136 5.64 -3.91 -9.82
C CYS A 136 6.03 -2.52 -10.35
N PHE A 137 6.51 -1.67 -9.45
CA PHE A 137 6.84 -0.28 -9.75
C PHE A 137 7.94 -0.12 -10.81
N ILE A 138 8.88 -1.07 -10.85
CA ILE A 138 10.01 -1.04 -11.79
C ILE A 138 9.64 -1.69 -13.13
N SER A 139 9.10 -2.92 -13.09
CA SER A 139 8.89 -3.72 -14.31
C SER A 139 7.47 -3.66 -14.87
N GLY A 140 6.49 -3.13 -14.12
CA GLY A 140 5.08 -3.21 -14.49
C GLY A 140 4.48 -4.62 -14.40
N CYS A 141 5.23 -5.63 -13.92
CA CYS A 141 4.72 -7.00 -13.73
C CYS A 141 3.45 -6.98 -12.87
N ALA A 142 2.38 -7.63 -13.34
CA ALA A 142 1.08 -7.69 -12.68
C ALA A 142 0.70 -9.11 -12.23
N LEU A 143 1.66 -10.04 -12.17
CA LEU A 143 1.42 -11.40 -11.70
C LEU A 143 1.36 -11.41 -10.16
N PRO A 144 0.17 -11.62 -9.52
CA PRO A 144 0.00 -11.41 -8.09
C PRO A 144 0.93 -12.26 -7.22
N GLN A 145 1.26 -13.49 -7.67
CA GLN A 145 2.16 -14.42 -6.98
C GLN A 145 3.60 -13.93 -6.90
N MET A 146 3.97 -12.97 -7.77
CA MET A 146 5.31 -12.40 -7.83
C MET A 146 5.40 -11.04 -7.13
N LEU A 147 4.26 -10.45 -6.72
CA LEU A 147 4.24 -9.11 -6.12
C LEU A 147 4.49 -9.15 -4.61
N VAL A 148 5.35 -8.26 -4.17
CA VAL A 148 5.74 -8.06 -2.78
C VAL A 148 5.53 -6.59 -2.40
N ALA A 149 5.01 -6.35 -1.21
CA ALA A 149 5.04 -5.05 -0.56
C ALA A 149 6.40 -4.91 0.16
N SER A 150 7.39 -4.42 -0.56
CA SER A 150 8.75 -4.22 -0.08
C SER A 150 8.82 -3.03 0.86
N HIS A 151 9.40 -3.19 2.06
CA HIS A 151 9.63 -2.07 2.97
C HIS A 151 10.84 -1.24 2.50
N ILE A 152 10.68 0.08 2.47
CA ILE A 152 11.79 1.01 2.18
C ILE A 152 12.77 1.02 3.35
N LYS A 153 12.27 1.31 4.54
CA LYS A 153 12.99 1.11 5.80
C LYS A 153 12.56 -0.22 6.40
N PRO A 154 13.49 -1.17 6.60
CA PRO A 154 13.15 -2.50 7.08
C PRO A 154 12.30 -2.48 8.34
N TYR A 155 11.33 -3.38 8.44
CA TYR A 155 10.42 -3.50 9.58
C TYR A 155 11.12 -3.51 10.92
N SER A 156 12.26 -4.22 11.02
CA SER A 156 13.07 -4.31 12.23
C SER A 156 13.78 -3.00 12.62
N GLN A 157 13.95 -2.07 11.68
CA GLN A 157 14.62 -0.80 11.88
C GLN A 157 13.64 0.36 12.14
N CYS A 158 12.34 0.13 11.98
CA CYS A 158 11.31 1.13 12.29
C CYS A 158 11.17 1.29 13.80
N ARG A 159 11.28 2.53 14.27
CA ARG A 159 11.15 2.86 15.71
C ARG A 159 9.70 2.89 16.18
N SER A 160 8.79 3.36 15.33
CA SER A 160 7.37 3.43 15.62
C SER A 160 6.59 2.31 14.94
N GLU A 161 5.49 1.89 15.57
CA GLU A 161 4.55 0.95 14.99
C GLU A 161 3.88 1.57 13.73
N ALA A 162 3.57 2.86 13.79
CA ALA A 162 3.01 3.61 12.66
C ALA A 162 3.90 3.51 11.41
N ASP A 163 5.24 3.63 11.55
CA ASP A 163 6.15 3.51 10.42
C ASP A 163 6.18 2.09 9.83
N ARG A 164 5.96 1.06 10.66
CA ARG A 164 5.99 -0.34 10.22
C ARG A 164 4.85 -0.71 9.29
N VAL A 165 3.69 -0.07 9.48
CA VAL A 165 2.45 -0.40 8.76
C VAL A 165 2.03 0.70 7.80
N SER A 166 2.76 1.81 7.75
CA SER A 166 2.47 2.92 6.86
C SER A 166 2.71 2.55 5.40
N PRO A 167 1.71 2.66 4.50
CA PRO A 167 1.89 2.35 3.09
C PRO A 167 2.96 3.19 2.38
N ASP A 168 3.28 4.38 2.89
CA ASP A 168 4.33 5.25 2.36
C ASP A 168 5.76 4.80 2.78
N ASN A 169 5.87 3.76 3.62
CA ASN A 169 7.08 2.98 3.85
C ASN A 169 7.17 1.74 2.95
N GLY A 170 6.36 1.67 1.91
CA GLY A 170 6.28 0.51 1.03
C GLY A 170 6.39 0.83 -0.45
N ILE A 171 6.97 -0.11 -1.20
CA ILE A 171 7.01 -0.10 -2.65
C ILE A 171 6.54 -1.46 -3.17
N CYS A 172 5.63 -1.47 -4.16
CA CYS A 172 5.23 -2.72 -4.82
C CYS A 172 6.32 -3.15 -5.81
N LEU A 173 7.01 -4.22 -5.51
CA LEU A 173 8.05 -4.81 -6.35
C LEU A 173 7.70 -6.25 -6.73
N ASN A 174 8.28 -6.78 -7.80
CA ASN A 174 8.33 -8.21 -7.98
C ASN A 174 9.45 -8.81 -7.12
N THR A 175 9.41 -10.12 -6.88
CA THR A 175 10.35 -10.82 -5.99
C THR A 175 11.82 -10.64 -6.38
N PHE A 176 12.13 -10.44 -7.68
CA PHE A 176 13.49 -10.20 -8.14
C PHE A 176 13.99 -8.81 -7.73
N TYR A 177 13.19 -7.76 -7.99
CA TYR A 177 13.56 -6.39 -7.61
C TYR A 177 13.43 -6.13 -6.11
N ASP A 178 12.49 -6.78 -5.42
CA ASP A 178 12.43 -6.79 -3.96
C ASP A 178 13.76 -7.28 -3.37
N LYS A 179 14.27 -8.41 -3.87
CA LYS A 179 15.55 -8.94 -3.41
C LYS A 179 16.73 -8.03 -3.73
N ALA A 180 16.75 -7.42 -4.89
CA ALA A 180 17.80 -6.48 -5.28
C ALA A 180 17.76 -5.20 -4.40
N PHE A 181 16.58 -4.70 -4.10
CA PHE A 181 16.37 -3.54 -3.24
C PHE A 181 16.77 -3.84 -1.79
N ASP A 182 16.25 -4.92 -1.19
CA ASP A 182 16.60 -5.34 0.17
C ASP A 182 18.11 -5.56 0.40
N ARG A 183 18.81 -5.99 -0.65
CA ARG A 183 20.26 -6.20 -0.62
C ARG A 183 21.06 -4.94 -0.91
N GLY A 184 20.41 -3.83 -1.18
CA GLY A 184 21.06 -2.58 -1.54
C GLY A 184 21.80 -2.64 -2.88
N LEU A 185 21.43 -3.56 -3.78
CA LEU A 185 21.98 -3.64 -5.14
C LEU A 185 21.36 -2.58 -6.04
N ILE A 186 20.16 -2.13 -5.73
CA ILE A 186 19.50 -0.98 -6.32
C ILE A 186 18.92 -0.10 -5.22
N THR A 187 18.74 1.18 -5.51
CA THR A 187 18.00 2.11 -4.65
C THR A 187 17.14 3.05 -5.49
N ILE A 188 16.16 3.69 -4.83
CA ILE A 188 15.30 4.71 -5.42
C ILE A 188 15.49 5.98 -4.61
N THR A 189 15.83 7.07 -5.28
CA THR A 189 16.03 8.37 -4.63
C THR A 189 14.70 9.09 -4.34
N PRO A 190 14.70 10.16 -3.52
CA PRO A 190 13.53 11.04 -3.36
C PRO A 190 13.01 11.67 -4.66
N SER A 191 13.86 11.76 -5.70
CA SER A 191 13.46 12.20 -7.04
C SER A 191 12.94 11.07 -7.93
N MET A 192 12.65 9.90 -7.35
CA MET A 192 12.18 8.69 -8.05
C MET A 192 13.16 8.17 -9.11
N LYS A 193 14.44 8.48 -8.97
CA LYS A 193 15.50 7.96 -9.84
C LYS A 193 16.10 6.70 -9.24
N ILE A 194 16.29 5.66 -10.06
CA ILE A 194 16.95 4.42 -9.66
C ILE A 194 18.46 4.60 -9.80
N TYR A 195 19.21 4.12 -8.81
CA TYR A 195 20.65 3.90 -8.91
C TYR A 195 20.96 2.42 -8.70
N VAL A 196 21.87 1.93 -9.52
CA VAL A 196 22.42 0.57 -9.43
C VAL A 196 23.77 0.63 -8.70
N SER A 197 24.00 -0.30 -7.79
CA SER A 197 25.24 -0.34 -7.01
C SER A 197 26.47 -0.50 -7.90
N PRO A 198 27.55 0.26 -7.64
CA PRO A 198 28.84 0.08 -8.31
C PRO A 198 29.36 -1.37 -8.26
N ILE A 199 29.02 -2.13 -7.19
CA ILE A 199 29.35 -3.55 -7.11
C ILE A 199 28.85 -4.35 -8.33
N ILE A 200 27.69 -3.94 -8.89
CA ILE A 200 27.17 -4.54 -10.12
C ILE A 200 27.78 -3.88 -11.36
N LEU A 201 27.83 -2.54 -11.40
CA LEU A 201 28.26 -1.81 -12.59
C LEU A 201 29.70 -2.10 -12.96
N ASP A 202 30.58 -2.28 -11.97
CA ASP A 202 32.03 -2.48 -12.15
C ASP A 202 32.40 -3.98 -12.27
N SER A 203 31.42 -4.88 -12.11
CA SER A 203 31.67 -6.33 -12.23
C SER A 203 31.45 -6.82 -13.66
N PRO A 204 32.14 -7.91 -14.08
CA PRO A 204 31.79 -8.62 -15.31
C PRO A 204 30.34 -9.07 -15.26
N GLN A 205 29.56 -8.73 -16.28
CA GLN A 205 28.13 -8.95 -16.27
C GLN A 205 27.71 -10.01 -17.27
N ASP A 206 26.87 -10.94 -16.81
CA ASP A 206 26.08 -11.78 -17.68
C ASP A 206 24.93 -10.98 -18.34
N ALA A 207 24.37 -11.54 -19.40
CA ALA A 207 23.32 -10.89 -20.18
C ALA A 207 22.03 -10.64 -19.34
N PHE A 208 21.75 -11.48 -18.35
CA PHE A 208 20.59 -11.30 -17.47
C PHE A 208 20.80 -10.09 -16.55
N THR A 209 21.94 -10.00 -15.87
CA THR A 209 22.28 -8.88 -14.98
C THR A 209 22.32 -7.57 -15.76
N ALA A 210 22.97 -7.54 -16.94
CA ALA A 210 23.01 -6.36 -17.79
C ALA A 210 21.58 -5.88 -18.16
N ARG A 211 20.72 -6.80 -18.56
CA ARG A 211 19.35 -6.48 -18.99
C ARG A 211 18.44 -6.03 -17.87
N TRP A 212 18.49 -6.67 -16.70
CA TRP A 212 17.48 -6.50 -15.66
C TRP A 212 17.92 -5.66 -14.47
N LEU A 213 19.22 -5.42 -14.29
CA LEU A 213 19.73 -4.55 -13.23
C LEU A 213 20.46 -3.35 -13.81
N THR A 214 21.53 -3.55 -14.57
CA THR A 214 22.37 -2.45 -15.08
C THR A 214 21.58 -1.44 -15.89
N SER A 215 20.65 -1.91 -16.73
CA SER A 215 19.79 -1.04 -17.55
C SER A 215 18.85 -0.13 -16.74
N LEU A 216 18.71 -0.37 -15.44
CA LEU A 216 17.88 0.49 -14.57
C LEU A 216 18.60 1.75 -14.13
N ASP A 217 19.95 1.79 -14.23
CA ASP A 217 20.69 2.93 -13.69
C ASP A 217 20.30 4.23 -14.38
N GLY A 218 19.95 5.20 -13.58
CA GLY A 218 19.48 6.49 -14.07
C GLY A 218 18.01 6.56 -14.47
N MET A 219 17.27 5.44 -14.48
CA MET A 219 15.83 5.43 -14.81
C MET A 219 15.04 6.26 -13.80
N VAL A 220 14.13 7.11 -14.29
CA VAL A 220 13.21 7.90 -13.47
C VAL A 220 11.81 7.30 -13.58
N LEU A 221 11.20 7.03 -12.44
CA LEU A 221 9.85 6.46 -12.35
C LEU A 221 8.83 7.54 -11.93
N PRO A 222 7.59 7.52 -12.45
CA PRO A 222 6.56 8.42 -11.96
C PRO A 222 6.16 8.00 -10.52
N PRO A 223 5.96 8.94 -9.57
CA PRO A 223 5.51 8.58 -8.24
C PRO A 223 4.12 7.90 -8.30
N PRO A 224 3.83 6.95 -7.38
CA PRO A 224 2.51 6.34 -7.33
C PRO A 224 1.44 7.39 -7.00
N PRO A 225 0.19 7.21 -7.49
CA PRO A 225 -0.88 8.18 -7.29
C PRO A 225 -1.34 8.28 -5.83
N ARG A 226 -1.07 7.26 -5.00
CA ARG A 226 -1.38 7.24 -3.57
C ARG A 226 -0.17 6.79 -2.77
N PHE A 227 -0.11 7.24 -1.52
CA PHE A 227 0.94 6.85 -0.57
C PHE A 227 2.34 6.88 -1.18
N PRO A 228 2.77 7.99 -1.86
CA PRO A 228 4.12 8.04 -2.40
C PRO A 228 5.12 7.86 -1.26
N PRO A 229 6.23 7.17 -1.53
CA PRO A 229 7.28 6.96 -0.56
C PRO A 229 7.67 8.25 0.16
N ARG A 230 7.80 8.19 1.49
CA ARG A 230 8.30 9.34 2.26
C ARG A 230 9.76 9.58 1.95
N ARG A 231 10.09 10.86 1.78
CA ARG A 231 11.44 11.31 1.44
C ARG A 231 12.49 10.77 2.40
N GLU A 232 12.25 10.91 3.70
CA GLU A 232 13.18 10.48 4.75
C GLU A 232 13.43 8.95 4.77
N LEU A 233 12.46 8.16 4.31
CA LEU A 233 12.63 6.70 4.21
C LEU A 233 13.47 6.33 3.00
N LEU A 234 13.28 7.01 1.87
CA LEU A 234 14.14 6.83 0.69
C LEU A 234 15.58 7.28 0.98
N GLU A 235 15.76 8.41 1.68
CA GLU A 235 17.08 8.87 2.14
C GLU A 235 17.72 7.82 3.05
N TYR A 236 16.97 7.26 4.01
CA TYR A 236 17.47 6.18 4.86
C TYR A 236 17.93 4.97 4.04
N HIS A 237 17.16 4.52 3.06
CA HIS A 237 17.55 3.40 2.21
C HIS A 237 18.81 3.72 1.40
N ASN A 238 18.94 4.94 0.88
CA ASN A 238 20.12 5.39 0.14
C ASN A 238 21.38 5.42 1.01
N ASP A 239 21.26 5.81 2.26
CA ASP A 239 22.42 6.05 3.13
C ASP A 239 22.84 4.78 3.91
N GLU A 240 21.86 3.99 4.37
CA GLU A 240 22.09 2.87 5.29
C GLU A 240 22.09 1.49 4.62
N ILE A 241 21.36 1.34 3.49
CA ILE A 241 21.17 0.01 2.88
C ILE A 241 21.88 -0.11 1.55
N PHE A 242 21.83 0.93 0.71
CA PHE A 242 22.39 0.89 -0.63
C PHE A 242 23.91 0.64 -0.61
N ARG A 243 24.35 -0.38 -1.36
CA ARG A 243 25.74 -0.80 -1.43
C ARG A 243 26.55 0.14 -2.33
N ARG A 244 27.16 1.13 -1.71
CA ARG A 244 28.16 1.97 -2.34
C ARG A 244 29.52 1.33 -2.17
N VAL A 245 30.38 1.45 -3.17
CA VAL A 245 31.81 1.17 -3.00
C VAL A 245 32.39 2.34 -2.24
N THR A 246 33.03 2.07 -1.12
CA THR A 246 33.83 3.04 -0.36
C THR A 246 35.23 3.15 -0.96
#